data_99cc25f5f73b8a689c47d1dc65801042
#
_entry.id   99cc25f5f73b8a689c47d1dc65801042
#
_cell.length_a   1.000
_cell.length_b   1.000
_cell.length_c   1.000
_cell.angle_alpha   90.00
_cell.angle_beta   90.00
_cell.angle_gamma   90.00
#
_symmetry.space_group_name_H-M   'P 1'
#
loop_
_entity.id
_entity.type
_entity.pdbx_description
1 polymer ?
#
loop_
_entity_poly.entity_id
_entity_poly.type
_entity_poly.pdbx_seq_one_letter_code
_entity_poly.pdbx_strand_id
1 'polypeptide(L)'
;MAPSTPRERAVADLWEESLGIGGIGVHDNFFDLGGDSMRAVLLVGRLRQKGVLDVPAASLLAAPTVAGLLAADGPAQGAVAGPGTLAPLLPLRPEGGRRPLFCVHPGAGVSWRYSGLLPHLGTDQPVFGLQAAGLDGAGQPAGDAREMVEGYLDLVRTVQPSGPYRLLGWSYGGFVAHAMACALQERGEEVELLALLDAPLPQESAHDPGTAERQVAGVLSRVAGLPAGADGPPAVEDVLDRVGEAHAAGSSPVSLDEAASIAAVMRNNLRIAPEFTPSLFHGDVLFFSATRDLVPAADAGDLSLAAGKADSWRPYVRGAFEDHAVPCGHYDMTEPGPIARIGEVVAKALRPASG
;
A
#
# COMPACT_ATOMS: atom_id res chain seq x y z
N MET A 1 13.48 -26.61 2.90
CA MET A 1 13.67 -27.61 3.98
C MET A 1 12.31 -27.87 4.62
N ALA A 2 11.90 -29.15 4.77
CA ALA A 2 10.60 -29.46 5.35
C ALA A 2 10.51 -29.07 6.85
N PRO A 3 9.31 -28.75 7.37
CA PRO A 3 9.08 -28.48 8.79
C PRO A 3 9.47 -29.68 9.66
N SER A 4 10.31 -29.47 10.66
CA SER A 4 10.90 -30.50 11.52
C SER A 4 10.31 -30.54 12.92
N THR A 5 9.96 -29.38 13.47
CA THR A 5 9.37 -29.27 14.81
C THR A 5 7.83 -29.25 14.77
N PRO A 6 7.13 -29.59 15.87
CA PRO A 6 5.67 -29.50 15.93
C PRO A 6 5.16 -28.08 15.64
N ARG A 7 5.90 -27.05 16.06
CA ARG A 7 5.54 -25.65 15.89
C ARG A 7 5.73 -25.19 14.43
N GLU A 8 6.83 -25.58 13.77
CA GLU A 8 7.03 -25.37 12.33
C GLU A 8 5.92 -26.03 11.51
N ARG A 9 5.52 -27.23 11.87
CA ARG A 9 4.43 -27.93 11.19
C ARG A 9 3.10 -27.19 11.34
N ALA A 10 2.75 -26.78 12.56
CA ALA A 10 1.50 -26.07 12.81
C ALA A 10 1.41 -24.74 12.04
N VAL A 11 2.53 -24.02 11.87
CA VAL A 11 2.59 -22.81 11.03
C VAL A 11 2.47 -23.18 9.56
N ALA A 12 3.22 -24.16 9.08
CA ALA A 12 3.21 -24.59 7.68
C ALA A 12 1.84 -25.12 7.25
N ASP A 13 1.15 -25.90 8.09
CA ASP A 13 -0.19 -26.43 7.82
C ASP A 13 -1.20 -25.27 7.61
N LEU A 14 -1.13 -24.22 8.41
CA LEU A 14 -1.98 -23.03 8.26
C LEU A 14 -1.64 -22.22 7.02
N TRP A 15 -0.37 -22.21 6.60
CA TRP A 15 0.04 -21.62 5.33
C TRP A 15 -0.53 -22.41 4.15
N GLU A 16 -0.42 -23.74 4.18
CA GLU A 16 -0.98 -24.64 3.17
C GLU A 16 -2.49 -24.43 3.01
N GLU A 17 -3.21 -24.36 4.13
CA GLU A 17 -4.63 -24.05 4.14
C GLU A 17 -4.92 -22.65 3.52
N SER A 18 -4.10 -21.64 3.85
CA SER A 18 -4.29 -20.26 3.39
C SER A 18 -3.98 -20.08 1.91
N LEU A 19 -2.96 -20.79 1.40
CA LEU A 19 -2.48 -20.67 0.02
C LEU A 19 -3.13 -21.68 -0.92
N GLY A 20 -3.74 -22.75 -0.39
CA GLY A 20 -4.31 -23.85 -1.16
C GLY A 20 -3.25 -24.73 -1.85
N ILE A 21 -2.04 -24.77 -1.32
CA ILE A 21 -0.89 -25.56 -1.81
C ILE A 21 -0.33 -26.42 -0.68
N GLY A 22 0.38 -27.48 -1.01
CA GLY A 22 1.01 -28.37 -0.01
C GLY A 22 2.54 -28.42 -0.16
N GLY A 23 3.22 -28.91 0.88
CA GLY A 23 4.65 -29.13 0.85
C GLY A 23 5.51 -27.89 1.12
N ILE A 24 4.99 -26.95 1.92
CA ILE A 24 5.68 -25.70 2.26
C ILE A 24 6.90 -25.98 3.14
N GLY A 25 8.05 -25.47 2.71
CA GLY A 25 9.30 -25.50 3.45
C GLY A 25 9.44 -24.35 4.44
N VAL A 26 10.25 -24.52 5.49
CA VAL A 26 10.41 -23.49 6.54
C VAL A 26 11.07 -22.19 6.06
N HIS A 27 11.75 -22.22 4.92
CA HIS A 27 12.40 -21.05 4.29
C HIS A 27 11.70 -20.58 3.03
N ASP A 28 10.56 -21.19 2.69
CA ASP A 28 9.79 -20.72 1.53
C ASP A 28 9.14 -19.37 1.86
N ASN A 29 9.19 -18.45 0.89
CA ASN A 29 8.63 -17.12 1.07
C ASN A 29 7.12 -17.15 0.76
N PHE A 30 6.31 -16.66 1.69
CA PHE A 30 4.86 -16.63 1.59
C PHE A 30 4.35 -15.94 0.32
N PHE A 31 4.98 -14.83 -0.05
CA PHE A 31 4.57 -14.02 -1.20
C PHE A 31 4.99 -14.67 -2.51
N ASP A 32 6.16 -15.32 -2.56
CA ASP A 32 6.62 -16.06 -3.73
C ASP A 32 5.74 -17.29 -4.03
N LEU A 33 5.11 -17.84 -2.99
CA LEU A 33 4.14 -18.95 -3.10
C LEU A 33 2.73 -18.50 -3.49
N GLY A 34 2.54 -17.21 -3.80
CA GLY A 34 1.24 -16.65 -4.20
C GLY A 34 0.41 -16.10 -3.04
N GLY A 35 1.02 -15.90 -1.87
CA GLY A 35 0.43 -15.16 -0.77
C GLY A 35 0.32 -13.67 -1.13
N ASP A 36 -0.74 -13.06 -0.66
CA ASP A 36 -0.96 -11.61 -0.75
C ASP A 36 -1.11 -11.01 0.66
N SER A 37 -1.19 -9.69 0.74
CA SER A 37 -1.26 -9.00 2.03
C SER A 37 -2.52 -9.35 2.83
N MET A 38 -3.64 -9.59 2.16
CA MET A 38 -4.88 -9.98 2.83
C MET A 38 -4.76 -11.40 3.42
N ARG A 39 -4.24 -12.34 2.63
CA ARG A 39 -3.98 -13.71 3.11
C ARG A 39 -2.95 -13.74 4.23
N ALA A 40 -1.90 -12.89 4.15
CA ALA A 40 -0.90 -12.75 5.18
C ALA A 40 -1.51 -12.35 6.53
N VAL A 41 -2.40 -11.39 6.53
CA VAL A 41 -3.06 -10.91 7.74
C VAL A 41 -4.06 -11.94 8.28
N LEU A 42 -4.88 -12.54 7.41
CA LEU A 42 -5.80 -13.62 7.81
C LEU A 42 -5.04 -14.82 8.38
N LEU A 43 -3.89 -15.15 7.81
CA LEU A 43 -3.03 -16.22 8.31
C LEU A 43 -2.52 -15.92 9.71
N VAL A 44 -1.99 -14.72 9.95
CA VAL A 44 -1.52 -14.30 11.28
C VAL A 44 -2.65 -14.27 12.30
N GLY A 45 -3.84 -13.79 11.91
CA GLY A 45 -5.04 -13.86 12.74
C GLY A 45 -5.40 -15.29 13.15
N ARG A 46 -5.34 -16.25 12.21
CA ARG A 46 -5.57 -17.68 12.49
C ARG A 46 -4.48 -18.30 13.37
N LEU A 47 -3.21 -17.93 13.16
CA LEU A 47 -2.10 -18.39 14.00
C LEU A 47 -2.29 -17.97 15.45
N ARG A 48 -2.73 -16.73 15.68
CA ARG A 48 -3.06 -16.19 17.01
C ARG A 48 -4.29 -16.91 17.61
N GLN A 49 -5.37 -17.04 16.85
CA GLN A 49 -6.60 -17.69 17.31
C GLN A 49 -6.36 -19.16 17.73
N LYS A 50 -5.51 -19.88 16.98
CA LYS A 50 -5.13 -21.28 17.31
C LYS A 50 -4.03 -21.36 18.40
N GLY A 51 -3.56 -20.25 18.94
CA GLY A 51 -2.52 -20.19 19.97
C GLY A 51 -1.15 -20.71 19.48
N VAL A 52 -0.92 -20.70 18.15
CA VAL A 52 0.34 -21.17 17.55
C VAL A 52 1.42 -20.10 17.63
N LEU A 53 1.04 -18.85 17.29
CA LEU A 53 1.90 -17.66 17.30
C LEU A 53 1.08 -16.43 17.68
N ASP A 54 1.67 -15.55 18.49
CA ASP A 54 1.12 -14.23 18.78
C ASP A 54 2.09 -13.16 18.28
N VAL A 55 2.06 -12.94 16.97
CA VAL A 55 2.89 -11.95 16.28
C VAL A 55 2.00 -10.96 15.53
N PRO A 56 2.44 -9.70 15.32
CA PRO A 56 1.76 -8.78 14.42
C PRO A 56 1.78 -9.30 12.97
N ALA A 57 0.80 -8.92 12.15
CA ALA A 57 0.81 -9.25 10.72
C ALA A 57 2.06 -8.70 10.00
N ALA A 58 2.63 -7.60 10.50
CA ALA A 58 3.92 -7.06 10.11
C ALA A 58 5.05 -8.08 10.13
N SER A 59 5.02 -9.00 11.08
CA SER A 59 6.08 -9.99 11.22
C SER A 59 6.16 -10.90 9.98
N LEU A 60 5.03 -11.17 9.31
CA LEU A 60 5.03 -11.95 8.08
C LEU A 60 5.54 -11.13 6.89
N LEU A 61 5.32 -9.81 6.89
CA LEU A 61 5.88 -8.92 5.86
C LEU A 61 7.40 -8.75 6.03
N ALA A 62 7.85 -8.60 7.27
CA ALA A 62 9.27 -8.43 7.60
C ALA A 62 10.07 -9.74 7.50
N ALA A 63 9.43 -10.87 7.78
CA ALA A 63 10.05 -12.18 7.78
C ALA A 63 9.09 -13.21 7.14
N PRO A 64 8.95 -13.19 5.79
CA PRO A 64 7.92 -13.93 5.06
C PRO A 64 8.19 -15.44 4.94
N THR A 65 8.76 -16.06 5.97
CA THR A 65 9.04 -17.49 6.04
C THR A 65 8.53 -18.08 7.34
N VAL A 66 8.24 -19.38 7.37
CA VAL A 66 7.85 -20.09 8.59
C VAL A 66 8.91 -19.92 9.68
N ALA A 67 10.18 -20.07 9.33
CA ALA A 67 11.30 -19.90 10.25
C ALA A 67 11.39 -18.45 10.78
N GLY A 68 11.19 -17.48 9.91
CA GLY A 68 11.21 -16.05 10.26
C GLY A 68 10.08 -15.67 11.22
N LEU A 69 8.86 -16.15 10.98
CA LEU A 69 7.73 -15.93 11.88
C LEU A 69 7.95 -16.54 13.27
N LEU A 70 8.51 -17.76 13.33
CA LEU A 70 8.82 -18.43 14.60
C LEU A 70 9.92 -17.69 15.36
N ALA A 71 10.89 -17.11 14.66
CA ALA A 71 11.92 -16.28 15.29
C ALA A 71 11.35 -14.95 15.85
N ALA A 72 10.33 -14.41 15.23
CA ALA A 72 9.66 -13.19 15.66
C ALA A 72 8.78 -13.39 16.93
N ASP A 73 8.40 -14.62 17.26
CA ASP A 73 7.58 -14.97 18.44
C ASP A 73 8.41 -15.20 19.72
N GLY A 74 9.72 -14.97 19.70
CA GLY A 74 10.58 -15.08 20.89
C GLY A 74 10.52 -13.83 21.78
N PRO A 75 10.88 -13.96 23.11
CA PRO A 75 11.06 -12.78 23.93
C PRO A 75 12.11 -11.88 23.26
N ALA A 76 11.78 -10.63 23.09
CA ALA A 76 12.60 -9.63 22.40
C ALA A 76 13.99 -9.51 23.07
N GLN A 77 14.95 -10.31 22.63
CA GLN A 77 16.36 -10.12 22.94
C GLN A 77 17.01 -9.46 21.73
N GLY A 78 17.12 -8.13 21.78
CA GLY A 78 18.04 -7.38 20.93
C GLY A 78 17.69 -7.25 19.44
N ALA A 79 16.55 -7.72 18.98
CA ALA A 79 16.02 -7.33 17.70
C ALA A 79 15.56 -5.87 17.86
N VAL A 80 16.20 -4.95 17.13
CA VAL A 80 15.59 -3.65 16.84
C VAL A 80 14.16 -3.98 16.43
N ALA A 81 13.18 -3.54 17.23
CA ALA A 81 11.78 -3.69 16.89
C ALA A 81 11.65 -3.12 15.48
N GLY A 82 11.50 -4.00 14.50
CA GLY A 82 11.25 -3.56 13.14
C GLY A 82 10.03 -2.65 13.20
N PRO A 83 9.98 -1.57 12.45
CA PRO A 83 8.82 -0.68 12.45
C PRO A 83 7.56 -1.54 12.33
N GLY A 84 6.59 -1.33 13.22
CA GLY A 84 5.31 -2.05 13.17
C GLY A 84 4.69 -1.92 11.78
N THR A 85 3.72 -2.74 11.45
CA THR A 85 3.02 -2.71 10.13
C THR A 85 2.52 -1.30 9.77
N LEU A 86 2.34 -0.45 10.78
CA LEU A 86 1.80 0.92 10.64
C LEU A 86 2.87 2.01 10.77
N ALA A 87 4.15 1.65 10.87
CA ALA A 87 5.23 2.65 10.90
C ALA A 87 5.26 3.45 9.57
N PRO A 88 5.62 4.74 9.62
CA PRO A 88 5.63 5.60 8.42
C PRO A 88 6.52 5.09 7.28
N LEU A 89 7.60 4.39 7.58
CA LEU A 89 8.43 3.69 6.58
C LEU A 89 8.28 2.18 6.77
N LEU A 90 7.66 1.51 5.80
CA LEU A 90 7.42 0.08 5.79
C LEU A 90 8.41 -0.62 4.85
N PRO A 91 9.39 -1.38 5.35
CA PRO A 91 10.24 -2.20 4.49
C PRO A 91 9.46 -3.41 3.96
N LEU A 92 9.03 -3.37 2.70
CA LEU A 92 8.34 -4.49 2.04
C LEU A 92 9.35 -5.54 1.58
N ARG A 93 10.47 -5.11 1.03
CA ARG A 93 11.67 -5.90 0.76
C ARG A 93 12.87 -4.95 0.81
N PRO A 94 13.57 -4.89 1.95
CA PRO A 94 14.71 -3.97 2.12
C PRO A 94 16.00 -4.44 1.43
N GLU A 95 16.10 -5.75 1.13
CA GLU A 95 17.28 -6.36 0.53
C GLU A 95 17.31 -6.14 -0.99
N GLY A 96 18.55 -6.10 -1.54
CA GLY A 96 18.83 -5.99 -2.96
C GLY A 96 19.91 -4.95 -3.27
N GLY A 97 20.57 -5.09 -4.41
CA GLY A 97 21.64 -4.19 -4.85
C GLY A 97 21.17 -3.03 -5.72
N ARG A 98 19.90 -2.99 -6.10
CA ARG A 98 19.34 -1.95 -6.96
C ARG A 98 18.86 -0.74 -6.16
N ARG A 99 18.66 0.40 -6.86
CA ARG A 99 18.04 1.58 -6.23
C ARG A 99 16.63 1.23 -5.74
N PRO A 100 16.25 1.64 -4.52
CA PRO A 100 14.93 1.37 -3.96
C PRO A 100 13.78 1.93 -4.81
N LEU A 101 12.63 1.24 -4.77
CA LEU A 101 11.34 1.75 -5.19
C LEU A 101 10.54 2.16 -3.96
N PHE A 102 10.12 3.42 -3.89
CA PHE A 102 9.29 3.94 -2.81
C PHE A 102 7.83 4.03 -3.26
N CYS A 103 6.95 3.36 -2.54
CA CYS A 103 5.54 3.24 -2.85
C CYS A 103 4.70 4.07 -1.86
N VAL A 104 4.09 5.15 -2.33
CA VAL A 104 3.28 6.06 -1.50
C VAL A 104 1.88 5.50 -1.28
N HIS A 105 1.43 5.49 -0.05
CA HIS A 105 0.13 4.96 0.36
C HIS A 105 -1.06 5.60 -0.37
N PRO A 106 -2.16 4.86 -0.64
CA PRO A 106 -3.44 5.43 -1.07
C PRO A 106 -4.15 6.15 0.09
N GLY A 107 -5.38 6.62 -0.14
CA GLY A 107 -6.14 7.41 0.82
C GLY A 107 -6.25 6.84 2.24
N ALA A 108 -6.27 5.52 2.39
CA ALA A 108 -6.29 4.83 3.69
C ALA A 108 -5.00 4.97 4.52
N GLY A 109 -3.93 5.53 3.97
CA GLY A 109 -2.68 5.73 4.70
C GLY A 109 -1.75 4.53 4.75
N VAL A 110 -2.14 3.37 4.26
CA VAL A 110 -1.42 2.09 4.41
C VAL A 110 -0.81 1.61 3.08
N SER A 111 0.41 1.05 3.13
CA SER A 111 1.19 0.67 1.94
C SER A 111 1.42 -0.84 1.78
N TRP A 112 0.96 -1.68 2.70
CA TRP A 112 1.24 -3.13 2.66
C TRP A 112 0.73 -3.82 1.39
N ARG A 113 -0.31 -3.29 0.73
CA ARG A 113 -0.87 -3.85 -0.51
C ARG A 113 0.13 -3.85 -1.68
N TYR A 114 1.17 -3.01 -1.64
CA TYR A 114 2.23 -3.02 -2.63
C TYR A 114 3.15 -4.25 -2.53
N SER A 115 3.02 -5.08 -1.48
CA SER A 115 3.70 -6.37 -1.42
C SER A 115 3.36 -7.27 -2.62
N GLY A 116 2.18 -7.09 -3.20
CA GLY A 116 1.78 -7.76 -4.45
C GLY A 116 2.67 -7.47 -5.66
N LEU A 117 3.49 -6.40 -5.62
CA LEU A 117 4.49 -6.12 -6.66
C LEU A 117 5.73 -7.02 -6.54
N LEU A 118 6.06 -7.50 -5.34
CA LEU A 118 7.34 -8.16 -5.05
C LEU A 118 7.67 -9.35 -5.96
N PRO A 119 6.71 -10.26 -6.27
CA PRO A 119 6.98 -11.40 -7.16
C PRO A 119 7.37 -10.98 -8.58
N HIS A 120 6.99 -9.77 -9.01
CA HIS A 120 7.13 -9.29 -10.38
C HIS A 120 8.35 -8.40 -10.61
N LEU A 121 8.98 -7.88 -9.53
CA LEU A 121 10.08 -6.91 -9.61
C LEU A 121 11.49 -7.54 -9.59
N GLY A 122 11.58 -8.89 -9.52
CA GLY A 122 12.85 -9.59 -9.32
C GLY A 122 13.38 -9.42 -7.89
N THR A 123 14.20 -10.37 -7.42
CA THR A 123 14.64 -10.48 -6.01
C THR A 123 15.67 -9.42 -5.58
N ASP A 124 16.31 -8.75 -6.53
CA ASP A 124 17.36 -7.74 -6.29
C ASP A 124 16.83 -6.29 -6.20
N GLN A 125 15.50 -6.10 -6.23
CA GLN A 125 14.86 -4.80 -6.20
C GLN A 125 14.33 -4.49 -4.79
N PRO A 126 14.97 -3.58 -4.01
CA PRO A 126 14.42 -3.10 -2.75
C PRO A 126 13.11 -2.34 -2.95
N VAL A 127 12.14 -2.56 -2.05
CA VAL A 127 10.83 -1.90 -2.09
C VAL A 127 10.43 -1.44 -0.70
N PHE A 128 10.07 -0.18 -0.58
CA PHE A 128 9.63 0.44 0.66
C PHE A 128 8.25 1.08 0.47
N GLY A 129 7.36 0.86 1.42
CA GLY A 129 6.10 1.58 1.51
C GLY A 129 6.25 2.85 2.35
N LEU A 130 5.75 3.96 1.86
CA LEU A 130 5.56 5.17 2.65
C LEU A 130 4.13 5.18 3.17
N GLN A 131 3.95 5.26 4.48
CA GLN A 131 2.66 5.22 5.16
C GLN A 131 2.39 6.53 5.88
N ALA A 132 1.12 6.84 6.09
CA ALA A 132 0.75 8.07 6.76
C ALA A 132 1.22 8.08 8.22
N ALA A 133 1.74 9.20 8.69
CA ALA A 133 1.99 9.42 10.10
C ALA A 133 0.68 9.35 10.92
N GLY A 134 0.76 8.87 12.14
CA GLY A 134 -0.38 8.72 13.03
C GLY A 134 -1.12 7.38 12.94
N LEU A 135 -0.78 6.50 11.99
CA LEU A 135 -1.35 5.16 11.92
C LEU A 135 -0.94 4.28 13.12
N ASP A 136 0.28 4.44 13.59
CA ASP A 136 0.86 3.70 14.72
C ASP A 136 0.50 4.29 16.09
N GLY A 137 -0.27 5.38 16.11
CA GLY A 137 -0.62 6.11 17.33
C GLY A 137 0.54 6.90 17.95
N ALA A 138 1.75 6.86 17.37
CA ALA A 138 2.93 7.52 17.92
C ALA A 138 3.20 8.91 17.33
N GLY A 139 2.69 9.18 16.12
CA GLY A 139 2.85 10.44 15.41
C GLY A 139 1.54 11.21 15.26
N GLN A 140 1.65 12.46 14.84
CA GLN A 140 0.49 13.23 14.38
C GLN A 140 0.40 13.14 12.85
N PRO A 141 -0.82 13.03 12.28
CA PRO A 141 -1.00 13.19 10.84
C PRO A 141 -0.47 14.54 10.37
N ALA A 142 0.02 14.60 9.13
CA ALA A 142 0.49 15.86 8.55
C ALA A 142 -0.59 16.95 8.60
N GLY A 143 -0.19 18.15 8.99
CA GLY A 143 -1.10 19.28 9.10
C GLY A 143 -1.53 19.86 7.75
N ASP A 144 -0.65 19.75 6.73
CA ASP A 144 -0.88 20.22 5.37
C ASP A 144 -0.13 19.35 4.33
N ALA A 145 -0.37 19.64 3.04
CA ALA A 145 0.24 18.90 1.93
C ALA A 145 1.77 19.04 1.91
N ARG A 146 2.31 20.20 2.27
CA ARG A 146 3.74 20.45 2.29
C ARG A 146 4.42 19.64 3.38
N GLU A 147 3.89 19.66 4.59
CA GLU A 147 4.41 18.87 5.71
C GLU A 147 4.42 17.38 5.37
N MET A 148 3.38 16.87 4.69
CA MET A 148 3.32 15.48 4.23
C MET A 148 4.46 15.16 3.25
N VAL A 149 4.64 15.99 2.22
CA VAL A 149 5.69 15.78 1.20
C VAL A 149 7.07 15.82 1.85
N GLU A 150 7.36 16.81 2.69
CA GLU A 150 8.65 16.94 3.38
C GLU A 150 8.92 15.73 4.28
N GLY A 151 7.94 15.32 5.07
CA GLY A 151 8.07 14.15 5.95
C GLY A 151 8.38 12.87 5.16
N TYR A 152 7.77 12.67 4.00
CA TYR A 152 8.08 11.50 3.16
C TYR A 152 9.47 11.62 2.52
N LEU A 153 9.89 12.80 2.07
CA LEU A 153 11.23 12.99 1.54
C LEU A 153 12.30 12.74 2.61
N ASP A 154 12.06 13.12 3.84
CA ASP A 154 12.96 12.83 4.95
C ASP A 154 13.06 11.31 5.20
N LEU A 155 11.93 10.58 5.20
CA LEU A 155 11.94 9.12 5.30
C LEU A 155 12.69 8.46 4.14
N VAL A 156 12.45 8.90 2.90
CA VAL A 156 13.15 8.41 1.71
C VAL A 156 14.66 8.58 1.86
N ARG A 157 15.11 9.73 2.35
CA ARG A 157 16.55 10.03 2.56
C ARG A 157 17.20 9.17 3.62
N THR A 158 16.46 8.65 4.60
CA THR A 158 17.02 7.70 5.58
C THR A 158 17.48 6.39 4.91
N VAL A 159 16.86 6.02 3.78
CA VAL A 159 17.19 4.80 3.01
C VAL A 159 18.13 5.13 1.85
N GLN A 160 17.82 6.20 1.12
CA GLN A 160 18.55 6.63 -0.07
C GLN A 160 18.85 8.13 0.04
N PRO A 161 20.06 8.53 0.48
CA PRO A 161 20.43 9.93 0.74
C PRO A 161 20.43 10.83 -0.50
N SER A 162 20.63 10.28 -1.69
CA SER A 162 20.69 11.03 -2.97
C SER A 162 20.05 10.26 -4.11
N GLY A 163 19.56 11.01 -5.13
CA GLY A 163 18.98 10.45 -6.35
C GLY A 163 19.92 9.60 -7.21
N PRO A 164 19.42 9.08 -8.33
CA PRO A 164 18.05 9.19 -8.84
C PRO A 164 17.03 8.39 -8.03
N TYR A 165 15.84 8.97 -7.81
CA TYR A 165 14.78 8.34 -7.04
C TYR A 165 13.76 7.63 -7.92
N ARG A 166 13.06 6.63 -7.35
CA ARG A 166 11.99 5.87 -7.98
C ARG A 166 10.76 5.91 -7.10
N LEU A 167 9.70 6.50 -7.62
CA LEU A 167 8.47 6.75 -6.89
C LEU A 167 7.29 6.07 -7.58
N LEU A 168 6.39 5.49 -6.79
CA LEU A 168 5.15 4.90 -7.24
C LEU A 168 4.04 5.29 -6.27
N GLY A 169 2.85 5.63 -6.78
CA GLY A 169 1.71 5.92 -5.93
C GLY A 169 0.39 5.53 -6.56
N TRP A 170 -0.52 4.98 -5.76
CA TRP A 170 -1.86 4.62 -6.16
C TRP A 170 -2.89 5.59 -5.60
N SER A 171 -3.85 6.02 -6.45
CA SER A 171 -4.95 6.88 -6.01
C SER A 171 -4.41 8.18 -5.39
N TYR A 172 -4.77 8.50 -4.17
CA TYR A 172 -4.22 9.60 -3.36
C TYR A 172 -2.69 9.61 -3.38
N GLY A 173 -2.05 8.45 -3.22
CA GLY A 173 -0.60 8.33 -3.25
C GLY A 173 0.03 8.74 -4.58
N GLY A 174 -0.72 8.72 -5.68
CA GLY A 174 -0.22 9.12 -6.98
C GLY A 174 0.06 10.61 -7.06
N PHE A 175 -0.86 11.47 -6.61
CA PHE A 175 -0.58 12.91 -6.61
C PHE A 175 0.42 13.31 -5.51
N VAL A 176 0.48 12.58 -4.39
CA VAL A 176 1.54 12.78 -3.40
C VAL A 176 2.91 12.40 -3.99
N ALA A 177 3.03 11.27 -4.69
CA ALA A 177 4.27 10.87 -5.37
C ALA A 177 4.69 11.88 -6.44
N HIS A 178 3.75 12.43 -7.20
CA HIS A 178 4.01 13.51 -8.15
C HIS A 178 4.53 14.77 -7.44
N ALA A 179 3.90 15.20 -6.35
CA ALA A 179 4.35 16.34 -5.57
C ALA A 179 5.76 16.13 -4.99
N MET A 180 6.06 14.92 -4.48
CA MET A 180 7.40 14.54 -4.05
C MET A 180 8.41 14.61 -5.20
N ALA A 181 8.06 14.12 -6.40
CA ALA A 181 8.92 14.16 -7.58
C ALA A 181 9.24 15.59 -7.99
N CYS A 182 8.26 16.50 -8.02
CA CYS A 182 8.47 17.91 -8.29
C CYS A 182 9.36 18.57 -7.22
N ALA A 183 9.11 18.31 -5.94
CA ALA A 183 9.91 18.84 -4.83
C ALA A 183 11.36 18.35 -4.85
N LEU A 184 11.62 17.13 -5.32
CA LEU A 184 12.98 16.61 -5.54
C LEU A 184 13.67 17.36 -6.69
N GLN A 185 12.98 17.58 -7.82
CA GLN A 185 13.52 18.33 -8.95
C GLN A 185 13.83 19.80 -8.60
N GLU A 186 12.98 20.45 -7.80
CA GLU A 186 13.26 21.81 -7.29
C GLU A 186 14.54 21.89 -6.46
N ARG A 187 14.97 20.77 -5.88
CA ARG A 187 16.23 20.62 -5.12
C ARG A 187 17.42 20.16 -5.98
N GLY A 188 17.21 20.02 -7.28
CA GLY A 188 18.24 19.54 -8.21
C GLY A 188 18.47 18.04 -8.18
N GLU A 189 17.57 17.27 -7.56
CA GLU A 189 17.62 15.81 -7.51
C GLU A 189 16.93 15.21 -8.74
N GLU A 190 17.42 14.05 -9.17
CA GLU A 190 16.86 13.31 -10.30
C GLU A 190 15.79 12.31 -9.83
N VAL A 191 14.68 12.23 -10.59
CA VAL A 191 13.65 11.19 -10.46
C VAL A 191 13.70 10.32 -11.71
N GLU A 192 14.17 9.08 -11.56
CA GLU A 192 14.35 8.10 -12.64
C GLU A 192 13.03 7.42 -13.03
N LEU A 193 12.12 7.25 -12.08
CA LEU A 193 10.80 6.65 -12.30
C LEU A 193 9.74 7.37 -11.49
N LEU A 194 8.67 7.79 -12.16
CA LEU A 194 7.40 8.19 -11.55
C LEU A 194 6.28 7.34 -12.14
N ALA A 195 5.67 6.49 -11.30
CA ALA A 195 4.55 5.63 -11.67
C ALA A 195 3.28 6.01 -10.91
N LEU A 196 2.20 6.30 -11.63
CA LEU A 196 0.92 6.75 -11.09
C LEU A 196 -0.15 5.68 -11.38
N LEU A 197 -0.67 5.04 -10.33
CA LEU A 197 -1.68 4.00 -10.45
C LEU A 197 -3.06 4.63 -10.24
N ASP A 198 -3.76 4.83 -11.33
CA ASP A 198 -5.14 5.33 -11.41
C ASP A 198 -5.40 6.55 -10.51
N ALA A 199 -4.43 7.46 -10.45
CA ALA A 199 -4.44 8.64 -9.62
C ALA A 199 -5.39 9.71 -10.21
N PRO A 200 -6.42 10.16 -9.48
CA PRO A 200 -7.18 11.35 -9.88
C PRO A 200 -6.34 12.60 -9.63
N LEU A 201 -6.64 13.71 -10.35
CA LEU A 201 -6.14 15.00 -9.91
C LEU A 201 -6.91 15.46 -8.66
N PRO A 202 -6.22 16.07 -7.67
CA PRO A 202 -6.90 16.74 -6.58
C PRO A 202 -7.73 17.88 -7.19
N GLN A 203 -9.03 17.84 -6.99
CA GLN A 203 -9.93 18.90 -7.47
C GLN A 203 -10.28 19.84 -6.32
N GLU A 204 -10.50 21.12 -6.65
CA GLU A 204 -10.95 22.17 -5.73
C GLU A 204 -12.37 21.94 -5.17
N SER A 205 -13.09 20.93 -5.64
CA SER A 205 -14.40 20.61 -5.11
C SER A 205 -14.29 20.20 -3.64
N ALA A 206 -14.71 21.13 -2.80
CA ALA A 206 -14.99 20.81 -1.40
C ALA A 206 -15.85 19.55 -1.37
N HIS A 207 -15.28 18.47 -0.89
CA HIS A 207 -16.05 17.25 -0.68
C HIS A 207 -17.17 17.59 0.31
N ASP A 208 -18.42 17.41 -0.11
CA ASP A 208 -19.53 17.38 0.83
C ASP A 208 -19.14 16.43 1.98
N PRO A 209 -19.22 16.89 3.25
CA PRO A 209 -18.80 16.08 4.39
C PRO A 209 -19.43 14.68 4.41
N GLY A 210 -20.68 14.53 3.95
CA GLY A 210 -21.33 13.24 3.83
C GLY A 210 -20.71 12.34 2.78
N THR A 211 -20.14 12.89 1.70
CA THR A 211 -19.42 12.13 0.69
C THR A 211 -18.07 11.64 1.23
N ALA A 212 -17.34 12.50 1.95
CA ALA A 212 -16.07 12.11 2.59
C ALA A 212 -16.27 10.96 3.59
N GLU A 213 -17.29 11.04 4.45
CA GLU A 213 -17.59 9.96 5.41
C GLU A 213 -17.99 8.66 4.70
N ARG A 214 -18.77 8.72 3.62
CA ARG A 214 -19.08 7.51 2.81
C ARG A 214 -17.84 6.88 2.19
N GLN A 215 -16.88 7.70 1.72
CA GLN A 215 -15.61 7.20 1.21
C GLN A 215 -14.79 6.52 2.32
N VAL A 216 -14.69 7.15 3.50
CA VAL A 216 -14.01 6.57 4.66
C VAL A 216 -14.63 5.21 5.01
N ALA A 217 -15.95 5.14 5.17
CA ALA A 217 -16.66 3.90 5.50
C ALA A 217 -16.44 2.80 4.46
N GLY A 218 -16.53 3.15 3.16
CA GLY A 218 -16.34 2.21 2.06
C GLY A 218 -14.91 1.66 1.99
N VAL A 219 -13.91 2.52 2.12
CA VAL A 219 -12.50 2.10 2.11
C VAL A 219 -12.15 1.30 3.36
N LEU A 220 -12.63 1.73 4.53
CA LEU A 220 -12.41 1.02 5.79
C LEU A 220 -13.00 -0.40 5.75
N SER A 221 -14.22 -0.56 5.21
CA SER A 221 -14.81 -1.88 5.00
C SER A 221 -13.95 -2.79 4.14
N ARG A 222 -13.37 -2.26 3.04
CA ARG A 222 -12.46 -3.00 2.16
C ARG A 222 -11.14 -3.37 2.85
N VAL A 223 -10.56 -2.44 3.61
CA VAL A 223 -9.32 -2.68 4.37
C VAL A 223 -9.53 -3.77 5.43
N ALA A 224 -10.71 -3.76 6.07
CA ALA A 224 -11.08 -4.74 7.09
C ALA A 224 -11.59 -6.07 6.51
N GLY A 225 -11.70 -6.21 5.18
CA GLY A 225 -12.21 -7.43 4.55
C GLY A 225 -13.71 -7.67 4.78
N LEU A 226 -14.48 -6.64 5.11
CA LEU A 226 -15.90 -6.75 5.34
C LEU A 226 -16.68 -6.78 4.01
N PRO A 227 -17.76 -7.57 3.93
CA PRO A 227 -18.60 -7.57 2.73
C PRO A 227 -19.28 -6.20 2.54
N ALA A 228 -19.41 -5.79 1.26
CA ALA A 228 -20.15 -4.59 0.91
C ALA A 228 -21.61 -4.71 1.37
N GLY A 229 -22.14 -3.65 1.97
CA GLY A 229 -23.56 -3.60 2.34
C GLY A 229 -24.46 -3.49 1.10
N ALA A 230 -25.63 -4.12 1.13
CA ALA A 230 -26.61 -4.05 0.04
C ALA A 230 -27.26 -2.66 -0.11
N ASP A 231 -27.31 -1.88 0.96
CA ASP A 231 -28.04 -0.61 1.05
C ASP A 231 -27.13 0.63 0.95
N GLY A 232 -25.91 0.48 0.43
CA GLY A 232 -24.89 1.54 0.35
C GLY A 232 -23.89 1.50 1.53
N PRO A 233 -22.89 2.41 1.54
CA PRO A 233 -21.90 2.43 2.61
C PRO A 233 -22.56 2.84 3.93
N PRO A 234 -22.38 2.02 5.01
CA PRO A 234 -22.85 2.33 6.36
C PRO A 234 -22.15 3.57 6.93
N ALA A 235 -22.58 4.07 8.08
CA ALA A 235 -21.81 5.06 8.82
C ALA A 235 -20.44 4.49 9.25
N VAL A 236 -19.44 5.35 9.44
CA VAL A 236 -18.09 4.89 9.83
C VAL A 236 -18.12 4.16 11.17
N GLU A 237 -18.94 4.62 12.09
CA GLU A 237 -19.15 4.02 13.41
C GLU A 237 -19.69 2.58 13.30
N ASP A 238 -20.67 2.34 12.42
CA ASP A 238 -21.21 0.99 12.17
C ASP A 238 -20.15 0.06 11.56
N VAL A 239 -19.24 0.62 10.71
CA VAL A 239 -18.12 -0.15 10.18
C VAL A 239 -17.12 -0.50 11.27
N LEU A 240 -16.80 0.43 12.16
CA LEU A 240 -15.88 0.18 13.29
C LEU A 240 -16.43 -0.90 14.23
N ASP A 241 -17.70 -0.88 14.56
CA ASP A 241 -18.33 -1.92 15.38
C ASP A 241 -18.22 -3.30 14.70
N ARG A 242 -18.54 -3.38 13.40
CA ARG A 242 -18.40 -4.62 12.62
C ARG A 242 -16.93 -5.09 12.51
N VAL A 243 -15.97 -4.16 12.44
CA VAL A 243 -14.53 -4.51 12.46
C VAL A 243 -14.17 -5.13 13.79
N GLY A 244 -14.61 -4.55 14.91
CA GLY A 244 -14.37 -5.11 16.25
C GLY A 244 -14.91 -6.54 16.39
N GLU A 245 -16.14 -6.80 15.95
CA GLU A 245 -16.75 -8.13 15.93
C GLU A 245 -15.98 -9.10 15.03
N ALA A 246 -15.67 -8.68 13.79
CA ALA A 246 -14.94 -9.49 12.82
C ALA A 246 -13.51 -9.81 13.29
N HIS A 247 -12.83 -8.85 13.93
CA HIS A 247 -11.51 -9.07 14.50
C HIS A 247 -11.54 -10.06 15.66
N ALA A 248 -12.50 -9.92 16.57
CA ALA A 248 -12.71 -10.86 17.67
C ALA A 248 -13.03 -12.29 17.16
N ALA A 249 -13.69 -12.40 16.00
CA ALA A 249 -13.96 -13.67 15.31
C ALA A 249 -12.76 -14.17 14.46
N GLY A 250 -11.66 -13.44 14.38
CA GLY A 250 -10.49 -13.79 13.57
C GLY A 250 -10.69 -13.64 12.06
N SER A 251 -11.71 -12.89 11.62
CA SER A 251 -12.07 -12.69 10.20
C SER A 251 -11.71 -11.29 9.66
N SER A 252 -11.31 -10.35 10.52
CA SER A 252 -10.77 -9.05 10.08
C SER A 252 -9.26 -8.99 10.27
N PRO A 253 -8.53 -8.48 9.27
CA PRO A 253 -7.08 -8.29 9.32
C PRO A 253 -6.64 -7.15 10.25
N VAL A 254 -7.54 -6.22 10.55
CA VAL A 254 -7.24 -5.05 11.38
C VAL A 254 -8.05 -5.09 12.67
N SER A 255 -7.44 -4.64 13.76
CA SER A 255 -8.10 -4.43 15.05
C SER A 255 -8.99 -3.18 14.99
N LEU A 256 -9.83 -3.00 16.02
CA LEU A 256 -10.66 -1.81 16.15
C LEU A 256 -9.80 -0.53 16.24
N ASP A 257 -8.71 -0.56 17.01
CA ASP A 257 -7.81 0.61 17.19
C ASP A 257 -7.09 0.96 15.88
N GLU A 258 -6.60 -0.04 15.14
CA GLU A 258 -6.01 0.16 13.80
C GLU A 258 -7.03 0.72 12.82
N ALA A 259 -8.24 0.20 12.82
CA ALA A 259 -9.34 0.68 11.97
C ALA A 259 -9.71 2.14 12.29
N ALA A 260 -9.77 2.51 13.57
CA ALA A 260 -10.01 3.88 14.01
C ALA A 260 -8.88 4.82 13.57
N SER A 261 -7.61 4.39 13.69
CA SER A 261 -6.44 5.14 13.20
C SER A 261 -6.49 5.34 11.68
N ILE A 262 -6.80 4.30 10.91
CA ILE A 262 -6.97 4.36 9.45
C ILE A 262 -8.09 5.34 9.07
N ALA A 263 -9.24 5.30 9.75
CA ALA A 263 -10.34 6.23 9.50
C ALA A 263 -9.93 7.68 9.78
N ALA A 264 -9.23 7.94 10.89
CA ALA A 264 -8.73 9.27 11.25
C ALA A 264 -7.72 9.80 10.22
N VAL A 265 -6.76 8.96 9.82
CA VAL A 265 -5.77 9.29 8.78
C VAL A 265 -6.46 9.57 7.45
N MET A 266 -7.43 8.75 7.05
CA MET A 266 -8.13 8.96 5.80
C MET A 266 -8.93 10.27 5.78
N ARG A 267 -9.61 10.62 6.88
CA ARG A 267 -10.27 11.94 7.04
C ARG A 267 -9.27 13.08 6.89
N ASN A 268 -8.09 12.96 7.50
CA ASN A 268 -7.04 13.97 7.36
C ASN A 268 -6.54 14.06 5.91
N ASN A 269 -6.29 12.94 5.24
CA ASN A 269 -5.87 12.90 3.85
C ASN A 269 -6.89 13.56 2.92
N LEU A 270 -8.19 13.28 3.12
CA LEU A 270 -9.26 13.94 2.36
C LEU A 270 -9.33 15.44 2.63
N ARG A 271 -9.06 15.87 3.86
CA ARG A 271 -9.03 17.30 4.23
C ARG A 271 -7.92 18.07 3.53
N ILE A 272 -6.72 17.48 3.44
CA ILE A 272 -5.55 18.14 2.83
C ILE A 272 -5.42 17.89 1.33
N ALA A 273 -6.15 16.93 0.75
CA ALA A 273 -6.08 16.63 -0.68
C ALA A 273 -6.24 17.86 -1.59
N PRO A 274 -7.20 18.80 -1.33
CA PRO A 274 -7.35 20.01 -2.16
C PRO A 274 -6.15 20.96 -2.13
N GLU A 275 -5.25 20.84 -1.16
CA GLU A 275 -4.06 21.69 -1.05
C GLU A 275 -2.96 21.27 -2.06
N PHE A 276 -3.02 20.04 -2.59
CA PHE A 276 -2.09 19.58 -3.60
C PHE A 276 -2.38 20.25 -4.94
N THR A 277 -1.50 21.15 -5.34
CA THR A 277 -1.55 21.79 -6.66
C THR A 277 -0.50 21.12 -7.54
N PRO A 278 -0.90 20.45 -8.64
CA PRO A 278 0.06 19.83 -9.54
C PRO A 278 1.00 20.85 -10.16
N SER A 279 2.30 20.62 -10.06
CA SER A 279 3.35 21.38 -10.72
C SER A 279 3.83 20.64 -11.97
N LEU A 280 4.61 21.29 -12.84
CA LEU A 280 5.15 20.67 -14.03
C LEU A 280 6.33 19.75 -13.67
N PHE A 281 6.15 18.46 -13.85
CA PHE A 281 7.21 17.45 -13.68
C PHE A 281 8.04 17.34 -14.98
N HIS A 282 9.36 17.44 -14.86
CA HIS A 282 10.32 17.35 -15.97
C HIS A 282 10.91 15.93 -16.07
N GLY A 283 10.10 14.98 -16.48
CA GLY A 283 10.49 13.57 -16.62
C GLY A 283 9.36 12.75 -17.21
N ASP A 284 9.64 11.46 -17.41
CA ASP A 284 8.68 10.50 -17.94
C ASP A 284 7.76 9.98 -16.84
N VAL A 285 6.51 9.70 -17.20
CA VAL A 285 5.49 9.16 -16.31
C VAL A 285 4.91 7.88 -16.88
N LEU A 286 4.91 6.83 -16.06
CA LEU A 286 4.08 5.66 -16.29
C LEU A 286 2.75 5.86 -15.58
N PHE A 287 1.68 5.90 -16.35
CA PHE A 287 0.33 5.93 -15.81
C PHE A 287 -0.36 4.59 -16.01
N PHE A 288 -1.17 4.18 -15.05
CA PHE A 288 -1.95 2.95 -15.13
C PHE A 288 -3.42 3.26 -14.90
N SER A 289 -4.23 3.14 -15.95
CA SER A 289 -5.66 3.45 -15.90
C SER A 289 -6.47 2.20 -15.57
N ALA A 290 -7.25 2.22 -14.47
CA ALA A 290 -8.35 1.29 -14.29
C ALA A 290 -9.42 1.53 -15.35
N THR A 291 -9.93 0.48 -16.00
CA THR A 291 -10.83 0.62 -17.14
C THR A 291 -12.24 0.06 -16.91
N ARG A 292 -12.54 -0.39 -15.68
CA ARG A 292 -13.88 -0.85 -15.29
C ARG A 292 -14.48 0.07 -14.23
N ASP A 293 -15.82 0.06 -14.18
CA ASP A 293 -16.61 0.77 -13.16
C ASP A 293 -16.42 2.32 -13.18
N LEU A 294 -16.09 2.84 -14.37
CA LEU A 294 -15.87 4.27 -14.57
C LEU A 294 -17.19 4.99 -14.83
N VAL A 295 -17.30 6.20 -14.30
CA VAL A 295 -18.37 7.15 -14.57
C VAL A 295 -17.79 8.44 -15.17
N PRO A 296 -18.58 9.26 -15.92
CA PRO A 296 -18.15 10.58 -16.35
C PRO A 296 -17.65 11.41 -15.16
N ALA A 297 -16.58 12.18 -15.35
CA ALA A 297 -15.99 12.97 -14.26
C ALA A 297 -16.99 13.93 -13.60
N ALA A 298 -17.94 14.49 -14.37
CA ALA A 298 -18.99 15.37 -13.87
C ALA A 298 -19.99 14.65 -12.93
N ASP A 299 -20.13 13.34 -13.06
CA ASP A 299 -21.08 12.52 -12.30
C ASP A 299 -20.37 11.75 -11.16
N ALA A 300 -19.03 11.86 -11.08
CA ALA A 300 -18.23 11.14 -10.08
C ALA A 300 -18.32 11.83 -8.72
N GLY A 301 -19.17 11.33 -7.84
CA GLY A 301 -19.14 11.70 -6.42
C GLY A 301 -17.86 11.25 -5.72
N ASP A 302 -17.21 10.20 -6.25
CA ASP A 302 -15.88 9.73 -5.89
C ASP A 302 -14.97 9.86 -7.11
N LEU A 303 -13.99 10.77 -7.06
CA LEU A 303 -13.07 11.04 -8.16
C LEU A 303 -12.22 9.82 -8.57
N SER A 304 -12.06 8.86 -7.68
CA SER A 304 -11.38 7.61 -7.99
C SER A 304 -12.10 6.80 -9.07
N LEU A 305 -13.39 7.02 -9.25
CA LEU A 305 -14.23 6.38 -10.28
C LEU A 305 -14.35 7.22 -11.56
N ALA A 306 -13.79 8.44 -11.61
CA ALA A 306 -13.88 9.30 -12.78
C ALA A 306 -13.11 8.71 -13.97
N ALA A 307 -13.70 8.82 -15.16
CA ALA A 307 -13.01 8.55 -16.42
C ALA A 307 -12.04 9.68 -16.78
N GLY A 308 -11.03 9.38 -17.60
CA GLY A 308 -10.12 10.39 -18.17
C GLY A 308 -9.04 10.90 -17.22
N LYS A 309 -8.76 10.19 -16.13
CA LYS A 309 -7.71 10.57 -15.17
C LYS A 309 -6.34 10.78 -15.84
N ALA A 310 -5.93 9.89 -16.73
CA ALA A 310 -4.66 9.98 -17.45
C ALA A 310 -4.54 11.30 -18.24
N ASP A 311 -5.58 11.67 -18.99
CA ASP A 311 -5.57 12.90 -19.80
C ASP A 311 -5.48 14.16 -18.93
N SER A 312 -6.04 14.12 -17.72
CA SER A 312 -5.96 15.23 -16.76
C SER A 312 -4.53 15.49 -16.30
N TRP A 313 -3.66 14.46 -16.26
CA TRP A 313 -2.25 14.59 -15.85
C TRP A 313 -1.32 15.10 -16.95
N ARG A 314 -1.66 14.90 -18.24
CA ARG A 314 -0.78 15.29 -19.38
C ARG A 314 -0.26 16.73 -19.33
N PRO A 315 -1.05 17.75 -18.94
CA PRO A 315 -0.55 19.12 -18.84
C PRO A 315 0.57 19.32 -17.80
N TYR A 316 0.70 18.42 -16.85
CA TYR A 316 1.65 18.50 -15.75
C TYR A 316 2.91 17.63 -15.96
N VAL A 317 3.10 17.07 -17.17
CA VAL A 317 4.23 16.21 -17.51
C VAL A 317 4.93 16.72 -18.75
N ARG A 318 6.25 16.92 -18.67
CA ARG A 318 7.05 17.44 -19.78
C ARG A 318 7.72 16.33 -20.60
N GLY A 319 7.94 15.16 -20.00
CA GLY A 319 8.52 14.00 -20.67
C GLY A 319 7.48 13.11 -21.37
N ALA A 320 7.83 11.89 -21.64
CA ALA A 320 6.91 10.88 -22.15
C ALA A 320 5.85 10.55 -21.10
N PHE A 321 4.61 10.37 -21.57
CA PHE A 321 3.49 9.97 -20.74
C PHE A 321 2.89 8.69 -21.31
N GLU A 322 3.21 7.55 -20.70
CA GLU A 322 2.73 6.24 -21.12
C GLU A 322 1.55 5.82 -20.26
N ASP A 323 0.36 5.66 -20.86
CA ASP A 323 -0.85 5.17 -20.18
C ASP A 323 -1.09 3.70 -20.50
N HIS A 324 -1.09 2.87 -19.46
CA HIS A 324 -1.29 1.44 -19.50
C HIS A 324 -2.69 1.06 -18.98
N ALA A 325 -3.56 0.60 -19.86
CA ALA A 325 -4.89 0.13 -19.49
C ALA A 325 -4.82 -1.15 -18.63
N VAL A 326 -5.44 -1.11 -17.46
CA VAL A 326 -5.58 -2.25 -16.54
C VAL A 326 -7.05 -2.61 -16.44
N PRO A 327 -7.50 -3.81 -16.86
CA PRO A 327 -8.91 -4.19 -16.91
C PRO A 327 -9.47 -4.55 -15.53
N CYS A 328 -9.48 -3.59 -14.63
CA CYS A 328 -10.00 -3.70 -13.26
C CYS A 328 -10.72 -2.41 -12.84
N GLY A 329 -11.40 -2.42 -11.70
CA GLY A 329 -11.90 -1.24 -11.03
C GLY A 329 -10.77 -0.52 -10.27
N HIS A 330 -11.01 0.75 -9.88
CA HIS A 330 -10.04 1.55 -9.13
C HIS A 330 -9.51 0.84 -7.88
N TYR A 331 -10.43 0.26 -7.11
CA TYR A 331 -10.10 -0.38 -5.83
C TYR A 331 -9.47 -1.77 -5.98
N ASP A 332 -9.44 -2.33 -7.20
CA ASP A 332 -8.90 -3.66 -7.49
C ASP A 332 -7.46 -3.61 -8.04
N MET A 333 -6.86 -2.41 -8.19
CA MET A 333 -5.52 -2.23 -8.78
C MET A 333 -4.42 -3.05 -8.10
N THR A 334 -4.60 -3.35 -6.82
CA THR A 334 -3.64 -4.13 -6.02
C THR A 334 -4.02 -5.61 -5.85
N GLU A 335 -5.10 -6.06 -6.50
CA GLU A 335 -5.46 -7.48 -6.55
C GLU A 335 -4.48 -8.29 -7.44
N PRO A 336 -4.33 -9.60 -7.24
CA PRO A 336 -3.26 -10.39 -7.85
C PRO A 336 -3.12 -10.26 -9.38
N GLY A 337 -4.23 -10.23 -10.12
CA GLY A 337 -4.19 -10.11 -11.57
C GLY A 337 -3.75 -8.72 -12.07
N PRO A 338 -4.41 -7.64 -11.63
CA PRO A 338 -4.01 -6.27 -11.95
C PRO A 338 -2.60 -5.93 -11.51
N ILE A 339 -2.21 -6.25 -10.27
CA ILE A 339 -0.88 -5.90 -9.73
C ILE A 339 0.24 -6.63 -10.47
N ALA A 340 0.01 -7.85 -10.96
CA ALA A 340 0.96 -8.58 -11.79
C ALA A 340 1.27 -7.82 -13.10
N ARG A 341 0.24 -7.35 -13.81
CA ARG A 341 0.40 -6.53 -15.02
C ARG A 341 1.17 -5.23 -14.75
N ILE A 342 0.83 -4.54 -13.69
CA ILE A 342 1.53 -3.33 -13.26
C ILE A 342 2.99 -3.66 -12.96
N GLY A 343 3.24 -4.71 -12.18
CA GLY A 343 4.58 -5.16 -11.82
C GLY A 343 5.45 -5.51 -13.01
N GLU A 344 4.91 -6.16 -14.05
CA GLU A 344 5.64 -6.46 -15.30
C GLU A 344 6.10 -5.20 -16.04
N VAL A 345 5.25 -4.17 -16.11
CA VAL A 345 5.59 -2.89 -16.75
C VAL A 345 6.62 -2.13 -15.92
N VAL A 346 6.38 -2.01 -14.61
CA VAL A 346 7.30 -1.36 -13.67
C VAL A 346 8.67 -2.06 -13.69
N ALA A 347 8.70 -3.41 -13.70
CA ALA A 347 9.95 -4.16 -13.77
C ALA A 347 10.76 -3.88 -15.05
N LYS A 348 10.09 -3.62 -16.18
CA LYS A 348 10.77 -3.23 -17.43
C LYS A 348 11.39 -1.84 -17.30
N ALA A 349 10.65 -0.88 -16.75
CA ALA A 349 11.11 0.49 -16.52
C ALA A 349 12.27 0.58 -15.49
N LEU A 350 12.29 -0.33 -14.52
CA LEU A 350 13.35 -0.41 -13.51
C LEU A 350 14.66 -1.04 -14.04
N ARG A 351 14.68 -1.60 -15.26
CA ARG A 351 15.93 -2.14 -15.85
C ARG A 351 16.84 -0.98 -16.24
N PRO A 352 18.16 -1.07 -15.97
CA PRO A 352 19.08 -0.09 -16.52
C PRO A 352 18.93 -0.06 -18.04
N ALA A 353 18.95 1.14 -18.63
CA ALA A 353 19.02 1.29 -20.06
C ALA A 353 20.19 0.42 -20.56
N SER A 354 19.91 -0.50 -21.49
CA SER A 354 20.96 -1.31 -22.12
C SER A 354 21.88 -0.33 -22.86
N GLY A 355 23.08 -0.09 -22.30
CA GLY A 355 24.10 0.75 -22.89
C GLY A 355 24.66 0.15 -24.20
#